data_94d241ac523abd0717eda1be6a68af13
#
_entry.id   94d241ac523abd0717eda1be6a68af13
#
_cell.length_a   1.000
_cell.length_b   1.000
_cell.length_c   1.000
_cell.angle_alpha   90.00
_cell.angle_beta   90.00
_cell.angle_gamma   90.00
#
_symmetry.space_group_name_H-M   'P 1'
#
loop_
_entity.id
_entity.type
_entity.pdbx_description
1 polymer ?
#
loop_
_entity_poly.entity_id
_entity_poly.type
_entity_poly.pdbx_seq_one_letter_code
_entity_poly.pdbx_strand_id
1 'polypeptide(L)'
;MDREKLKRSGQVLAPSIFTMGNMACGFYALNAANVGDFVSAATAILGGIAFDMLDGRVARLVHGESDFGVEFDSLSDFLTFGVAPANMMCQLLLKDYGTGGYVMAFAYALCGGLRLARFNAVAHTGKGSKTHFTGLPIPAAAGCLASFVLLYHLVEAGDPSSALGPFMWAIPRLASAGSVFVGTLAFLMVSTIPYGAFKQTDLSHPSNRKVLVAVAAVLGALYVWPSRAIFVIFLVYVLSGLAGLAFRRPSVPYPHN
;
A
#
# COMPACT_ATOMS: atom_id res chain seq x y z
N MET A 1 36.65 -13.11 -18.13
CA MET A 1 35.59 -12.66 -17.21
C MET A 1 34.55 -13.77 -17.17
N ASP A 2 34.44 -14.47 -16.02
CA ASP A 2 33.68 -15.72 -15.89
C ASP A 2 32.19 -15.55 -16.18
N ARG A 3 31.66 -16.41 -17.07
CA ARG A 3 30.20 -16.43 -17.39
C ARG A 3 29.31 -16.64 -16.16
N GLU A 4 29.81 -17.32 -15.14
CA GLU A 4 29.09 -17.48 -13.86
C GLU A 4 29.03 -16.20 -13.05
N LYS A 5 30.09 -15.39 -13.03
CA LYS A 5 30.07 -14.05 -12.38
C LYS A 5 29.12 -13.11 -13.08
N LEU A 6 29.06 -13.12 -14.42
CA LEU A 6 28.11 -12.35 -15.20
C LEU A 6 26.65 -12.78 -14.94
N LYS A 7 26.40 -14.09 -14.83
CA LYS A 7 25.09 -14.63 -14.48
C LYS A 7 24.65 -14.22 -13.07
N ARG A 8 25.55 -14.35 -12.06
CA ARG A 8 25.27 -13.89 -10.69
C ARG A 8 25.02 -12.38 -10.62
N SER A 9 25.84 -11.58 -11.29
CA SER A 9 25.64 -10.12 -11.34
C SER A 9 24.31 -9.75 -12.01
N GLY A 10 23.91 -10.44 -13.09
CA GLY A 10 22.62 -10.22 -13.75
C GLY A 10 21.43 -10.64 -12.91
N GLN A 11 21.56 -11.68 -12.09
CA GLN A 11 20.50 -12.14 -11.19
C GLN A 11 20.23 -11.19 -10.03
N VAL A 12 21.25 -10.43 -9.59
CA VAL A 12 21.11 -9.39 -8.56
C VAL A 12 20.65 -8.05 -9.14
N LEU A 13 21.09 -7.72 -10.36
CA LEU A 13 20.77 -6.44 -11.02
C LEU A 13 19.31 -6.35 -11.49
N ALA A 14 18.71 -7.45 -11.92
CA ALA A 14 17.36 -7.42 -12.49
C ALA A 14 16.28 -7.01 -11.47
N PRO A 15 16.22 -7.56 -10.24
CA PRO A 15 15.30 -7.05 -9.21
C PRO A 15 15.59 -5.59 -8.85
N SER A 16 16.85 -5.21 -8.71
CA SER A 16 17.25 -3.85 -8.32
C SER A 16 16.77 -2.75 -9.28
N ILE A 17 16.47 -3.06 -10.55
CA ILE A 17 15.91 -2.09 -11.50
C ILE A 17 14.47 -1.73 -11.12
N PHE A 18 13.66 -2.71 -10.73
CA PHE A 18 12.27 -2.46 -10.30
C PHE A 18 12.23 -1.74 -8.96
N THR A 19 13.11 -2.12 -8.02
CA THR A 19 13.28 -1.41 -6.75
C THR A 19 13.71 0.05 -6.96
N MET A 20 14.65 0.29 -7.89
CA MET A 20 15.03 1.66 -8.28
C MET A 20 13.85 2.42 -8.92
N GLY A 21 13.03 1.74 -9.72
CA GLY A 21 11.80 2.31 -10.28
C GLY A 21 10.79 2.70 -9.21
N ASN A 22 10.59 1.83 -8.20
CA ASN A 22 9.77 2.13 -7.03
C ASN A 22 10.30 3.36 -6.29
N MET A 23 11.59 3.40 -5.96
CA MET A 23 12.24 4.53 -5.30
C MET A 23 12.13 5.83 -6.11
N ALA A 24 12.30 5.76 -7.43
CA ALA A 24 12.14 6.91 -8.31
C ALA A 24 10.71 7.45 -8.31
N CYS A 25 9.70 6.57 -8.26
CA CYS A 25 8.30 6.96 -8.10
C CYS A 25 8.08 7.68 -6.77
N GLY A 26 8.64 7.17 -5.67
CA GLY A 26 8.56 7.81 -4.35
C GLY A 26 9.20 9.20 -4.32
N PHE A 27 10.39 9.32 -4.90
CA PHE A 27 11.09 10.61 -5.01
C PHE A 27 10.33 11.61 -5.88
N TYR A 28 9.80 11.17 -7.03
CA TYR A 28 8.94 12.00 -7.86
C TYR A 28 7.68 12.45 -7.14
N ALA A 29 7.02 11.54 -6.40
CA ALA A 29 5.83 11.84 -5.62
C ALA A 29 6.08 12.92 -4.56
N LEU A 30 7.24 12.89 -3.88
CA LEU A 30 7.64 13.94 -2.95
C LEU A 30 7.75 15.30 -3.63
N ASN A 31 8.42 15.36 -4.79
CA ASN A 31 8.59 16.61 -5.53
C ASN A 31 7.24 17.14 -6.03
N ALA A 32 6.41 16.28 -6.61
CA ALA A 32 5.08 16.64 -7.10
C ALA A 32 4.19 17.19 -5.97
N ALA A 33 4.19 16.54 -4.80
CA ALA A 33 3.43 16.99 -3.64
C ALA A 33 3.90 18.37 -3.14
N ASN A 34 5.20 18.64 -3.17
CA ASN A 34 5.76 19.91 -2.71
C ASN A 34 5.40 21.09 -3.63
N VAL A 35 5.16 20.84 -4.92
CA VAL A 35 4.68 21.87 -5.85
C VAL A 35 3.15 21.93 -5.95
N GLY A 36 2.43 21.12 -5.16
CA GLY A 36 0.97 21.09 -5.13
C GLY A 36 0.32 20.21 -6.21
N ASP A 37 1.09 19.46 -6.99
CA ASP A 37 0.57 18.50 -7.97
C ASP A 37 0.28 17.14 -7.29
N PHE A 38 -0.82 17.13 -6.55
CA PHE A 38 -1.22 15.96 -5.77
C PHE A 38 -1.70 14.78 -6.63
N VAL A 39 -2.23 15.05 -7.82
CA VAL A 39 -2.66 14.01 -8.76
C VAL A 39 -1.46 13.23 -9.26
N SER A 40 -0.41 13.92 -9.70
CA SER A 40 0.84 13.29 -10.13
C SER A 40 1.53 12.57 -8.97
N ALA A 41 1.53 13.16 -7.76
CA ALA A 41 2.09 12.53 -6.57
C ALA A 41 1.38 11.20 -6.25
N ALA A 42 0.04 11.21 -6.21
CA ALA A 42 -0.76 10.02 -5.95
C ALA A 42 -0.58 8.95 -7.04
N THR A 43 -0.55 9.36 -8.30
CA THR A 43 -0.33 8.44 -9.44
C THR A 43 1.06 7.79 -9.37
N ALA A 44 2.09 8.56 -8.99
CA ALA A 44 3.43 8.03 -8.82
C ALA A 44 3.52 7.01 -7.67
N ILE A 45 2.85 7.26 -6.53
CA ILE A 45 2.77 6.28 -5.43
C ILE A 45 2.12 4.98 -5.90
N LEU A 46 1.02 5.05 -6.66
CA LEU A 46 0.38 3.87 -7.24
C LEU A 46 1.30 3.16 -8.26
N GLY A 47 2.07 3.92 -9.04
CA GLY A 47 3.12 3.38 -9.91
C GLY A 47 4.20 2.64 -9.13
N GLY A 48 4.63 3.20 -7.99
CA GLY A 48 5.55 2.54 -7.06
C GLY A 48 5.04 1.19 -6.58
N ILE A 49 3.75 1.08 -6.23
CA ILE A 49 3.12 -0.22 -5.86
C ILE A 49 3.24 -1.23 -7.01
N ALA A 50 3.06 -0.80 -8.26
CA ALA A 50 3.20 -1.69 -9.40
C ALA A 50 4.66 -2.18 -9.57
N PHE A 51 5.64 -1.30 -9.38
CA PHE A 51 7.06 -1.65 -9.42
C PHE A 51 7.44 -2.63 -8.30
N ASP A 52 7.01 -2.39 -7.06
CA ASP A 52 7.20 -3.28 -5.91
C ASP A 52 6.61 -4.68 -6.17
N MET A 53 5.38 -4.75 -6.69
CA MET A 53 4.77 -6.02 -7.05
C MET A 53 5.55 -6.78 -8.15
N LEU A 54 6.17 -6.08 -9.09
CA LEU A 54 6.98 -6.67 -10.15
C LEU A 54 8.32 -7.14 -9.60
N ASP A 55 8.98 -6.36 -8.75
CA ASP A 55 10.24 -6.71 -8.11
C ASP A 55 10.14 -8.04 -7.36
N GLY A 56 9.21 -8.16 -6.45
CA GLY A 56 8.98 -9.40 -5.70
C GLY A 56 8.62 -10.61 -6.58
N ARG A 57 8.02 -10.42 -7.75
CA ARG A 57 7.77 -11.52 -8.71
C ARG A 57 9.03 -11.90 -9.47
N VAL A 58 9.78 -10.92 -9.97
CA VAL A 58 11.01 -11.15 -10.73
C VAL A 58 12.08 -11.78 -9.84
N ALA A 59 12.28 -11.29 -8.61
CA ALA A 59 13.22 -11.85 -7.66
C ALA A 59 12.98 -13.36 -7.44
N ARG A 60 11.73 -13.77 -7.26
CA ARG A 60 11.35 -15.19 -7.13
C ARG A 60 11.59 -16.01 -8.40
N LEU A 61 11.35 -15.45 -9.58
CA LEU A 61 11.55 -16.14 -10.86
C LEU A 61 13.02 -16.39 -11.16
N VAL A 62 13.90 -15.43 -10.84
CA VAL A 62 15.33 -15.53 -11.13
C VAL A 62 16.14 -16.16 -9.99
N HIS A 63 15.49 -16.55 -8.87
CA HIS A 63 16.15 -17.06 -7.66
C HIS A 63 17.29 -16.12 -7.20
N GLY A 64 17.09 -14.81 -7.35
CA GLY A 64 18.10 -13.77 -7.17
C GLY A 64 17.93 -13.00 -5.86
N GLU A 65 17.34 -13.59 -4.83
CA GLU A 65 17.21 -12.96 -3.52
C GLU A 65 18.59 -12.77 -2.89
N SER A 66 18.96 -11.51 -2.62
CA SER A 66 20.19 -11.16 -1.89
C SER A 66 19.82 -10.33 -0.67
N ASP A 67 20.61 -10.44 0.41
CA ASP A 67 20.39 -9.64 1.63
C ASP A 67 20.40 -8.14 1.31
N PHE A 68 21.30 -7.70 0.44
CA PHE A 68 21.32 -6.31 -0.05
C PHE A 68 20.02 -5.91 -0.76
N GLY A 69 19.47 -6.79 -1.60
CA GLY A 69 18.24 -6.54 -2.33
C GLY A 69 17.05 -6.34 -1.38
N VAL A 70 16.94 -7.18 -0.35
CA VAL A 70 15.89 -7.10 0.67
C VAL A 70 15.95 -5.79 1.46
N GLU A 71 17.15 -5.38 1.88
CA GLU A 71 17.33 -4.12 2.60
C GLU A 71 17.09 -2.91 1.70
N PHE A 72 17.54 -2.95 0.46
CA PHE A 72 17.32 -1.87 -0.51
C PHE A 72 15.84 -1.72 -0.87
N ASP A 73 15.12 -2.83 -1.01
CA ASP A 73 13.66 -2.85 -1.21
C ASP A 73 12.92 -2.21 -0.03
N SER A 74 13.31 -2.56 1.19
CA SER A 74 12.73 -1.95 2.39
C SER A 74 12.96 -0.45 2.49
N LEU A 75 14.12 0.05 2.06
CA LEU A 75 14.41 1.50 2.00
C LEU A 75 13.58 2.19 0.91
N SER A 76 13.44 1.55 -0.25
CA SER A 76 12.59 2.02 -1.34
C SER A 76 11.13 2.11 -0.92
N ASP A 77 10.63 1.06 -0.29
CA ASP A 77 9.26 0.98 0.24
C ASP A 77 9.01 2.04 1.32
N PHE A 78 9.96 2.27 2.21
CA PHE A 78 9.83 3.31 3.22
C PHE A 78 9.72 4.71 2.58
N LEU A 79 10.52 4.99 1.57
CA LEU A 79 10.44 6.26 0.84
C LEU A 79 9.09 6.41 0.14
N THR A 80 8.70 5.40 -0.65
CA THR A 80 7.55 5.48 -1.56
C THR A 80 6.22 5.32 -0.84
N PHE A 81 6.14 4.48 0.20
CA PHE A 81 4.89 4.15 0.88
C PHE A 81 4.81 4.70 2.31
N GLY A 82 5.92 5.13 2.89
CA GLY A 82 5.97 5.79 4.18
C GLY A 82 6.05 7.31 4.04
N VAL A 83 7.16 7.80 3.51
CA VAL A 83 7.50 9.23 3.50
C VAL A 83 6.70 10.01 2.45
N ALA A 84 6.59 9.51 1.22
CA ALA A 84 5.91 10.23 0.15
C ALA A 84 4.41 10.43 0.43
N PRO A 85 3.61 9.43 0.86
CA PRO A 85 2.21 9.63 1.23
C PRO A 85 2.05 10.54 2.45
N ALA A 86 2.94 10.43 3.45
CA ALA A 86 2.94 11.30 4.62
C ALA A 86 3.11 12.77 4.22
N ASN A 87 4.10 13.06 3.35
CA ASN A 87 4.33 14.41 2.82
C ASN A 87 3.16 14.89 1.95
N MET A 88 2.64 14.04 1.07
CA MET A 88 1.48 14.37 0.23
C MET A 88 0.27 14.77 1.07
N MET A 89 -0.08 13.97 2.08
CA MET A 89 -1.20 14.30 2.98
C MET A 89 -0.91 15.52 3.84
N CYS A 90 0.36 15.70 4.24
CA CYS A 90 0.79 16.89 4.98
C CYS A 90 0.53 18.16 4.16
N GLN A 91 0.98 18.19 2.91
CA GLN A 91 0.81 19.35 2.04
C GLN A 91 -0.64 19.58 1.62
N LEU A 92 -1.42 18.52 1.43
CA LEU A 92 -2.81 18.62 0.97
C LEU A 92 -3.77 19.02 2.09
N LEU A 93 -3.71 18.37 3.25
CA LEU A 93 -4.75 18.48 4.28
C LEU A 93 -4.24 18.81 5.67
N LEU A 94 -3.03 18.34 6.05
CA LEU A 94 -2.62 18.39 7.44
C LEU A 94 -1.92 19.68 7.83
N LYS A 95 -1.32 20.42 6.87
CA LYS A 95 -0.60 21.67 7.15
C LYS A 95 -1.47 22.72 7.84
N ASP A 96 -2.77 22.74 7.57
CA ASP A 96 -3.72 23.70 8.14
C ASP A 96 -3.94 23.47 9.66
N TYR A 97 -3.56 22.30 10.16
CA TYR A 97 -3.55 21.97 11.59
C TYR A 97 -2.23 22.35 12.30
N GLY A 98 -1.34 23.09 11.62
CA GLY A 98 -0.06 23.52 12.17
C GLY A 98 0.81 22.36 12.64
N THR A 99 1.42 22.52 13.82
CA THR A 99 2.33 21.49 14.40
C THR A 99 1.66 20.13 14.54
N GLY A 100 0.36 20.09 14.89
CA GLY A 100 -0.38 18.83 15.02
C GLY A 100 -0.46 18.03 13.73
N GLY A 101 -0.62 18.72 12.60
CA GLY A 101 -0.61 18.10 11.28
C GLY A 101 0.72 17.49 10.91
N TYR A 102 1.82 18.19 11.19
CA TYR A 102 3.17 17.65 10.97
C TYR A 102 3.45 16.43 11.84
N VAL A 103 3.04 16.44 13.11
CA VAL A 103 3.17 15.29 14.01
C VAL A 103 2.37 14.09 13.48
N MET A 104 1.18 14.31 12.93
CA MET A 104 0.36 13.24 12.36
C MET A 104 1.01 12.65 11.09
N ALA A 105 1.53 13.48 10.20
CA ALA A 105 2.26 13.02 9.00
C ALA A 105 3.51 12.23 9.38
N PHE A 106 4.27 12.73 10.34
CA PHE A 106 5.44 12.03 10.89
C PHE A 106 5.04 10.68 11.53
N ALA A 107 3.96 10.65 12.30
CA ALA A 107 3.47 9.41 12.92
C ALA A 107 3.13 8.35 11.88
N TYR A 108 2.52 8.74 10.74
CA TYR A 108 2.26 7.81 9.65
C TYR A 108 3.56 7.22 9.08
N ALA A 109 4.53 8.07 8.74
CA ALA A 109 5.83 7.62 8.23
C ALA A 109 6.57 6.72 9.25
N LEU A 110 6.57 7.12 10.54
CA LEU A 110 7.17 6.35 11.61
C LEU A 110 6.53 4.97 11.76
N CYS A 111 5.20 4.89 11.77
CA CYS A 111 4.47 3.62 11.85
C CYS A 111 4.77 2.72 10.65
N GLY A 112 4.90 3.30 9.45
CA GLY A 112 5.34 2.57 8.27
C GLY A 112 6.74 1.98 8.41
N GLY A 113 7.70 2.79 8.89
CA GLY A 113 9.07 2.35 9.15
C GLY A 113 9.15 1.26 10.22
N LEU A 114 8.44 1.44 11.35
CA LEU A 114 8.38 0.43 12.41
C LEU A 114 7.78 -0.90 11.91
N ARG A 115 6.78 -0.83 11.04
CA ARG A 115 6.20 -2.01 10.43
C ARG A 115 7.21 -2.75 9.55
N LEU A 116 7.96 -2.05 8.68
CA LEU A 116 8.99 -2.64 7.83
C LEU A 116 10.11 -3.26 8.67
N ALA A 117 10.60 -2.54 9.68
CA ALA A 117 11.62 -3.04 10.60
C ALA A 117 11.15 -4.32 11.33
N ARG A 118 9.89 -4.34 11.80
CA ARG A 118 9.32 -5.54 12.43
C ARG A 118 9.24 -6.72 11.46
N PHE A 119 8.83 -6.46 10.21
CA PHE A 119 8.74 -7.49 9.18
C PHE A 119 10.10 -8.11 8.88
N ASN A 120 11.13 -7.28 8.67
CA ASN A 120 12.50 -7.74 8.41
C ASN A 120 13.06 -8.52 9.59
N ALA A 121 12.89 -8.04 10.83
CA ALA A 121 13.34 -8.75 12.03
C ALA A 121 12.73 -10.15 12.15
N VAL A 122 11.45 -10.31 11.81
CA VAL A 122 10.77 -11.62 11.83
C VAL A 122 11.22 -12.51 10.68
N ALA A 123 11.46 -11.94 9.49
CA ALA A 123 11.96 -12.68 8.33
C ALA A 123 13.34 -13.30 8.60
N HIS A 124 14.25 -12.56 9.20
CA HIS A 124 15.58 -13.04 9.58
C HIS A 124 15.58 -14.17 10.64
N THR A 125 14.55 -14.23 11.51
CA THR A 125 14.47 -15.29 12.53
C THR A 125 13.84 -16.59 12.04
N GLY A 126 13.32 -16.63 10.82
CA GLY A 126 12.65 -17.81 10.24
C GLY A 126 11.33 -18.22 10.94
N LYS A 127 10.90 -17.46 11.95
CA LYS A 127 9.69 -17.74 12.77
C LYS A 127 8.41 -17.09 12.23
N GLY A 128 8.46 -16.45 11.06
CA GLY A 128 7.32 -15.78 10.44
C GLY A 128 6.19 -16.75 10.09
N SER A 129 4.95 -16.41 10.45
CA SER A 129 3.76 -17.14 9.99
C SER A 129 3.60 -16.97 8.47
N LYS A 130 3.60 -18.07 7.72
CA LYS A 130 3.42 -18.07 6.26
C LYS A 130 1.99 -17.69 5.81
N THR A 131 1.05 -17.52 6.74
CA THR A 131 -0.39 -17.40 6.42
C THR A 131 -1.03 -16.08 6.80
N HIS A 132 -0.44 -15.28 7.69
CA HIS A 132 -1.02 -14.01 8.13
C HIS A 132 0.07 -12.97 8.36
N PHE A 133 -0.12 -11.80 7.75
CA PHE A 133 0.66 -10.60 8.08
C PHE A 133 0.04 -9.93 9.31
N THR A 134 0.85 -9.58 10.30
CA THR A 134 0.42 -8.78 11.43
C THR A 134 0.53 -7.30 11.08
N GLY A 135 -0.59 -6.60 11.12
CA GLY A 135 -0.70 -5.18 10.74
C GLY A 135 -0.97 -4.95 9.26
N LEU A 136 -1.49 -3.77 8.95
CA LEU A 136 -1.79 -3.34 7.58
C LEU A 136 -0.50 -3.23 6.75
N PRO A 137 -0.40 -3.84 5.55
CA PRO A 137 0.74 -3.64 4.64
C PRO A 137 0.96 -2.18 4.29
N ILE A 138 2.22 -1.71 4.30
CA ILE A 138 2.55 -0.31 4.00
C ILE A 138 2.15 0.09 2.57
N PRO A 139 2.29 -0.74 1.51
CA PRO A 139 1.77 -0.40 0.19
C PRO A 139 0.24 -0.27 0.15
N ALA A 140 -0.47 -1.04 0.98
CA ALA A 140 -1.94 -0.94 1.05
C ALA A 140 -2.38 0.36 1.74
N ALA A 141 -1.70 0.79 2.79
CA ALA A 141 -1.95 2.08 3.43
C ALA A 141 -1.66 3.25 2.46
N ALA A 142 -0.52 3.22 1.77
CA ALA A 142 -0.13 4.21 0.77
C ALA A 142 -1.10 4.25 -0.41
N GLY A 143 -1.51 3.09 -0.93
CA GLY A 143 -2.49 2.98 -2.01
C GLY A 143 -3.87 3.53 -1.62
N CYS A 144 -4.26 3.33 -0.36
CA CYS A 144 -5.50 3.88 0.18
C CYS A 144 -5.45 5.42 0.23
N LEU A 145 -4.32 6.01 0.68
CA LEU A 145 -4.13 7.47 0.69
C LEU A 145 -4.03 8.05 -0.72
N ALA A 146 -3.25 7.43 -1.60
CA ALA A 146 -3.09 7.90 -2.98
C ALA A 146 -4.41 7.86 -3.74
N SER A 147 -5.16 6.77 -3.64
CA SER A 147 -6.47 6.67 -4.29
C SER A 147 -7.52 7.61 -3.68
N PHE A 148 -7.45 7.89 -2.38
CA PHE A 148 -8.25 8.92 -1.74
C PHE A 148 -7.97 10.32 -2.34
N VAL A 149 -6.70 10.66 -2.55
CA VAL A 149 -6.31 11.95 -3.14
C VAL A 149 -6.82 12.07 -4.58
N LEU A 150 -6.71 11.00 -5.38
CA LEU A 150 -7.27 10.99 -6.75
C LEU A 150 -8.79 11.18 -6.74
N LEU A 151 -9.48 10.54 -5.80
CA LEU A 151 -10.93 10.71 -5.64
C LEU A 151 -11.30 12.12 -5.19
N TYR A 152 -10.54 12.69 -4.24
CA TYR A 152 -10.72 14.05 -3.75
C TYR A 152 -10.64 15.07 -4.88
N HIS A 153 -9.59 15.01 -5.72
CA HIS A 153 -9.44 15.91 -6.87
C HIS A 153 -10.52 15.71 -7.94
N LEU A 154 -10.97 14.48 -8.18
CA LEU A 154 -12.06 14.22 -9.12
C LEU A 154 -13.35 14.92 -8.69
N VAL A 155 -13.60 14.95 -7.38
CA VAL A 155 -14.77 15.58 -6.79
C VAL A 155 -14.64 17.10 -6.80
N GLU A 156 -13.46 17.62 -6.48
CA GLU A 156 -13.17 19.07 -6.50
C GLU A 156 -13.30 19.65 -7.91
N ALA A 157 -12.92 18.87 -8.94
CA ALA A 157 -13.08 19.23 -10.34
C ALA A 157 -14.55 19.27 -10.83
N GLY A 158 -15.51 18.87 -9.99
CA GLY A 158 -16.93 18.98 -10.29
C GLY A 158 -17.43 18.05 -11.38
N ASP A 159 -16.87 16.84 -11.54
CA ASP A 159 -17.30 15.87 -12.54
C ASP A 159 -18.79 15.51 -12.37
N PRO A 160 -19.67 15.96 -13.30
CA PRO A 160 -21.11 15.76 -13.19
C PRO A 160 -21.54 14.29 -13.31
N SER A 161 -20.65 13.41 -13.80
CA SER A 161 -20.88 11.97 -13.88
C SER A 161 -20.75 11.26 -12.52
N SER A 162 -20.42 12.00 -11.45
CA SER A 162 -20.28 11.40 -10.14
C SER A 162 -21.65 11.11 -9.53
N ALA A 163 -22.05 9.83 -9.56
CA ALA A 163 -23.20 9.30 -8.79
C ALA A 163 -23.04 9.50 -7.26
N LEU A 164 -21.95 10.14 -6.83
CA LEU A 164 -21.60 10.50 -5.45
C LEU A 164 -22.03 11.92 -5.06
N GLY A 165 -22.86 12.59 -5.86
CA GLY A 165 -23.35 13.93 -5.60
C GLY A 165 -23.79 14.18 -4.14
N PRO A 166 -24.56 13.26 -3.50
CA PRO A 166 -24.92 13.42 -2.09
C PRO A 166 -23.74 13.26 -1.12
N PHE A 167 -22.71 12.51 -1.52
CA PHE A 167 -21.49 12.30 -0.72
C PHE A 167 -20.51 13.47 -0.84
N MET A 168 -20.59 14.23 -1.91
CA MET A 168 -19.76 15.42 -2.16
C MET A 168 -19.93 16.53 -1.12
N TRP A 169 -21.11 16.63 -0.53
CA TRP A 169 -21.41 17.54 0.59
C TRP A 169 -20.61 17.21 1.86
N ALA A 170 -20.15 15.98 1.99
CA ALA A 170 -19.38 15.54 3.13
C ALA A 170 -17.87 15.84 2.98
N ILE A 171 -17.37 16.20 1.80
CA ILE A 171 -15.93 16.30 1.52
C ILE A 171 -15.22 17.43 2.26
N PRO A 172 -15.79 18.66 2.42
CA PRO A 172 -15.17 19.65 3.30
C PRO A 172 -15.12 19.18 4.77
N ARG A 173 -16.10 18.34 5.18
CA ARG A 173 -16.07 17.66 6.48
C ARG A 173 -15.14 16.44 6.48
N LEU A 174 -14.91 15.82 5.33
CA LEU A 174 -13.91 14.76 5.15
C LEU A 174 -12.48 15.31 5.23
N ALA A 175 -12.23 16.56 4.85
CA ALA A 175 -10.94 17.19 5.06
C ALA A 175 -10.60 17.26 6.56
N SER A 176 -11.56 17.56 7.42
CA SER A 176 -11.39 17.45 8.87
C SER A 176 -11.24 16.00 9.35
N ALA A 177 -11.86 15.05 8.65
CA ALA A 177 -11.67 13.61 8.89
C ALA A 177 -10.37 13.07 8.28
N GLY A 178 -9.68 13.80 7.40
CA GLY A 178 -8.44 13.39 6.76
C GLY A 178 -7.32 13.10 7.77
N SER A 179 -7.23 13.89 8.84
CA SER A 179 -6.30 13.63 9.94
C SER A 179 -6.62 12.34 10.69
N VAL A 180 -7.90 12.08 10.95
CA VAL A 180 -8.37 10.82 11.57
C VAL A 180 -8.09 9.64 10.65
N PHE A 181 -8.29 9.81 9.34
CA PHE A 181 -8.03 8.78 8.35
C PHE A 181 -6.55 8.40 8.29
N VAL A 182 -5.64 9.39 8.20
CA VAL A 182 -4.19 9.16 8.24
C VAL A 182 -3.77 8.50 9.55
N GLY A 183 -4.26 8.97 10.70
CA GLY A 183 -3.99 8.40 12.01
C GLY A 183 -4.49 6.96 12.15
N THR A 184 -5.67 6.66 11.60
CA THR A 184 -6.22 5.31 11.61
C THR A 184 -5.34 4.34 10.80
N LEU A 185 -4.90 4.73 9.60
CA LEU A 185 -4.00 3.91 8.79
C LEU A 185 -2.65 3.73 9.48
N ALA A 186 -2.08 4.78 10.08
CA ALA A 186 -0.86 4.68 10.88
C ALA A 186 -1.00 3.68 12.02
N PHE A 187 -2.09 3.75 12.79
CA PHE A 187 -2.38 2.81 13.86
C PHE A 187 -2.54 1.37 13.35
N LEU A 188 -3.24 1.17 12.23
CA LEU A 188 -3.45 -0.16 11.65
C LEU A 188 -2.15 -0.80 11.18
N MET A 189 -1.17 -0.02 10.70
CA MET A 189 0.15 -0.55 10.31
C MET A 189 0.91 -1.19 11.47
N VAL A 190 0.85 -0.60 12.67
CA VAL A 190 1.56 -1.08 13.87
C VAL A 190 0.72 -2.10 14.65
N SER A 191 -0.59 -2.16 14.41
CA SER A 191 -1.50 -3.07 15.09
C SER A 191 -1.12 -4.55 14.89
N THR A 192 -1.64 -5.41 15.77
CA THR A 192 -1.50 -6.86 15.66
C THR A 192 -2.64 -7.52 14.87
N ILE A 193 -3.44 -6.72 14.18
CA ILE A 193 -4.57 -7.19 13.39
C ILE A 193 -4.03 -8.05 12.24
N PRO A 194 -4.49 -9.30 12.10
CA PRO A 194 -4.05 -10.14 11.00
C PRO A 194 -4.78 -9.73 9.73
N TYR A 195 -4.01 -9.27 8.77
CA TYR A 195 -4.47 -9.08 7.40
C TYR A 195 -4.20 -10.36 6.61
N GLY A 196 -5.20 -10.82 5.84
CA GLY A 196 -5.04 -11.96 4.95
C GLY A 196 -3.99 -11.65 3.89
N ALA A 197 -2.92 -12.44 3.82
CA ALA A 197 -2.18 -12.53 2.58
C ALA A 197 -3.19 -12.98 1.52
N PHE A 198 -3.24 -12.33 0.34
CA PHE A 198 -3.97 -12.86 -0.80
C PHE A 198 -3.35 -14.22 -1.13
N LYS A 199 -3.84 -15.23 -0.41
CA LYS A 199 -3.43 -16.62 -0.63
C LYS A 199 -3.83 -16.88 -2.08
N GLN A 200 -2.88 -17.38 -2.86
CA GLN A 200 -3.08 -17.87 -4.21
C GLN A 200 -4.43 -18.62 -4.24
N THR A 201 -5.46 -17.93 -4.66
CA THR A 201 -6.68 -18.58 -5.08
C THR A 201 -6.24 -19.37 -6.30
N ASP A 202 -6.25 -20.68 -6.16
CA ASP A 202 -5.88 -21.61 -7.20
C ASP A 202 -6.85 -21.37 -8.37
N LEU A 203 -6.44 -20.48 -9.28
CA LEU A 203 -7.21 -20.13 -10.50
C LEU A 203 -7.27 -21.31 -11.49
N SER A 204 -6.59 -22.42 -11.16
CA SER A 204 -6.52 -23.60 -12.02
C SER A 204 -7.79 -24.48 -12.01
N HIS A 205 -8.76 -24.21 -11.11
CA HIS A 205 -10.04 -24.89 -11.16
C HIS A 205 -11.08 -24.10 -11.98
N PRO A 206 -11.45 -24.54 -13.19
CA PRO A 206 -12.34 -23.82 -14.10
C PRO A 206 -13.81 -23.75 -13.66
N SER A 207 -14.17 -24.27 -12.50
CA SER A 207 -15.57 -24.32 -12.04
C SER A 207 -16.03 -23.07 -11.29
N ASN A 208 -15.19 -22.05 -11.13
CA ASN A 208 -15.56 -20.89 -10.32
C ASN A 208 -15.99 -19.71 -11.20
N ARG A 209 -17.10 -19.87 -11.94
CA ARG A 209 -17.75 -18.79 -12.71
C ARG A 209 -17.91 -17.50 -11.89
N LYS A 210 -18.13 -17.62 -10.57
CA LYS A 210 -18.24 -16.48 -9.66
C LYS A 210 -16.94 -15.68 -9.55
N VAL A 211 -15.78 -16.36 -9.51
CA VAL A 211 -14.47 -15.70 -9.46
C VAL A 211 -14.18 -15.00 -10.79
N LEU A 212 -14.46 -15.65 -11.91
CA LEU A 212 -14.29 -15.05 -13.24
C LEU A 212 -15.17 -13.80 -13.41
N VAL A 213 -16.42 -13.87 -13.00
CA VAL A 213 -17.36 -12.73 -13.03
C VAL A 213 -16.87 -11.61 -12.10
N ALA A 214 -16.38 -11.93 -10.90
CA ALA A 214 -15.84 -10.94 -9.98
C ALA A 214 -14.59 -10.25 -10.55
N VAL A 215 -13.66 -11.01 -11.14
CA VAL A 215 -12.48 -10.45 -11.81
C VAL A 215 -12.88 -9.57 -12.99
N ALA A 216 -13.80 -10.02 -13.83
CA ALA A 216 -14.29 -9.23 -14.95
C ALA A 216 -14.99 -7.93 -14.48
N ALA A 217 -15.76 -7.99 -13.39
CA ALA A 217 -16.41 -6.81 -12.81
C ALA A 217 -15.38 -5.81 -12.26
N VAL A 218 -14.33 -6.29 -11.58
CA VAL A 218 -13.23 -5.45 -11.08
C VAL A 218 -12.47 -4.81 -12.23
N LEU A 219 -12.13 -5.57 -13.28
CA LEU A 219 -11.45 -5.03 -14.47
C LEU A 219 -12.33 -4.02 -15.21
N GLY A 220 -13.62 -4.30 -15.34
CA GLY A 220 -14.59 -3.38 -15.91
C GLY A 220 -14.73 -2.09 -15.11
N ALA A 221 -14.79 -2.18 -13.78
CA ALA A 221 -14.83 -1.02 -12.90
C ALA A 221 -13.53 -0.19 -12.98
N LEU A 222 -12.37 -0.84 -13.05
CA LEU A 222 -11.07 -0.19 -13.26
C LEU A 222 -10.97 0.51 -14.61
N TYR A 223 -11.59 -0.05 -15.64
CA TYR A 223 -11.61 0.57 -16.97
C TYR A 223 -12.54 1.79 -17.03
N VAL A 224 -13.75 1.69 -16.45
CA VAL A 224 -14.77 2.76 -16.53
C VAL A 224 -14.55 3.87 -15.49
N TRP A 225 -14.15 3.48 -14.27
CA TRP A 225 -13.97 4.42 -13.14
C TRP A 225 -12.68 4.13 -12.36
N PRO A 226 -11.49 4.36 -12.93
CA PRO A 226 -10.21 3.92 -12.36
C PRO A 226 -10.00 4.43 -10.93
N SER A 227 -10.13 5.73 -10.68
CA SER A 227 -9.87 6.33 -9.37
C SER A 227 -10.81 5.80 -8.28
N ARG A 228 -12.10 5.61 -8.62
CA ARG A 228 -13.11 5.09 -7.68
C ARG A 228 -12.89 3.62 -7.37
N ALA A 229 -12.62 2.81 -8.41
CA ALA A 229 -12.40 1.38 -8.27
C ALA A 229 -11.15 1.09 -7.44
N ILE A 230 -10.04 1.80 -7.69
CA ILE A 230 -8.81 1.67 -6.92
C ILE A 230 -9.05 2.02 -5.45
N PHE A 231 -9.74 3.13 -5.16
CA PHE A 231 -10.06 3.50 -3.79
C PHE A 231 -10.91 2.45 -3.07
N VAL A 232 -11.97 1.96 -3.73
CA VAL A 232 -12.83 0.91 -3.15
C VAL A 232 -12.05 -0.36 -2.86
N ILE A 233 -11.15 -0.78 -3.77
CA ILE A 233 -10.31 -1.98 -3.57
C ILE A 233 -9.44 -1.84 -2.32
N PHE A 234 -8.72 -0.73 -2.19
CA PHE A 234 -7.86 -0.50 -1.01
C PHE A 234 -8.68 -0.34 0.27
N LEU A 235 -9.81 0.38 0.21
CA LEU A 235 -10.70 0.57 1.35
C LEU A 235 -11.28 -0.77 1.84
N VAL A 236 -11.78 -1.60 0.92
CA VAL A 236 -12.31 -2.94 1.26
C VAL A 236 -11.20 -3.80 1.87
N TYR A 237 -9.97 -3.72 1.35
CA TYR A 237 -8.84 -4.43 1.93
C TYR A 237 -8.55 -3.96 3.37
N VAL A 238 -8.52 -2.66 3.62
CA VAL A 238 -8.33 -2.10 4.97
C VAL A 238 -9.45 -2.55 5.92
N LEU A 239 -10.70 -2.47 5.46
CA LEU A 239 -11.87 -2.86 6.25
C LEU A 239 -11.93 -4.38 6.51
N SER A 240 -11.40 -5.21 5.60
CA SER A 240 -11.38 -6.67 5.76
C SER A 240 -10.58 -7.12 6.98
N GLY A 241 -9.48 -6.42 7.31
CA GLY A 241 -8.71 -6.67 8.52
C GLY A 241 -9.52 -6.36 9.79
N LEU A 242 -10.25 -5.24 9.79
CA LEU A 242 -11.12 -4.85 10.92
C LEU A 242 -12.30 -5.83 11.08
N ALA A 243 -12.92 -6.24 9.98
CA ALA A 243 -13.98 -7.27 10.01
C ALA A 243 -13.46 -8.61 10.55
N GLY A 244 -12.23 -9.01 10.17
CA GLY A 244 -11.59 -10.21 10.70
C GLY A 244 -11.41 -10.21 12.21
N LEU A 245 -11.28 -9.05 12.84
CA LEU A 245 -11.28 -8.89 14.30
C LEU A 245 -12.66 -9.16 14.92
N ALA A 246 -13.73 -8.65 14.30
CA ALA A 246 -15.09 -8.77 14.80
C ALA A 246 -15.61 -10.23 14.74
N PHE A 247 -15.13 -11.02 13.77
CA PHE A 247 -15.55 -12.40 13.55
C PHE A 247 -14.63 -13.47 14.18
N ARG A 248 -13.50 -13.08 14.80
CA ARG A 248 -12.65 -14.05 15.52
C ARG A 248 -13.34 -14.49 16.81
N ARG A 249 -13.79 -15.75 16.84
CA ARG A 249 -14.01 -16.46 18.10
C ARG A 249 -12.67 -16.55 18.84
N PRO A 250 -12.63 -16.28 20.17
CA PRO A 250 -11.42 -16.48 20.95
C PRO A 250 -10.95 -17.93 20.79
N SER A 251 -9.73 -18.12 20.30
CA SER A 251 -9.10 -19.44 20.29
C SER A 251 -8.95 -19.88 21.73
N VAL A 252 -9.57 -21.00 22.08
CA VAL A 252 -9.41 -21.67 23.38
C VAL A 252 -7.91 -21.92 23.59
N PRO A 253 -7.30 -21.52 24.72
CA PRO A 253 -5.91 -21.84 25.00
C PRO A 253 -5.74 -23.36 25.03
N TYR A 254 -4.77 -23.88 24.28
CA TYR A 254 -4.37 -25.28 24.43
C TYR A 254 -3.84 -25.45 25.86
N PRO A 255 -4.31 -26.48 26.60
CA PRO A 255 -3.71 -26.78 27.88
C PRO A 255 -2.27 -27.25 27.66
N HIS A 256 -1.34 -26.56 28.30
CA HIS A 256 0.03 -27.01 28.42
C HIS A 256 0.06 -28.32 29.22
N ASN A 257 0.40 -29.43 28.58
CA ASN A 257 0.93 -30.63 29.19
C ASN A 257 2.45 -30.60 29.11
#